data_d9e8bd7bf6d848c6838af700fed68f97
#
_entry.id   d9e8bd7bf6d848c6838af700fed68f97
#
_cell.length_a   1.000
_cell.length_b   1.000
_cell.length_c   1.000
_cell.angle_alpha   90.00
_cell.angle_beta   90.00
_cell.angle_gamma   90.00
#
_symmetry.space_group_name_H-M   'P 1'
#
loop_
_entity.id
_entity.type
_entity.pdbx_description
1 polymer ?
#
loop_
_entity_poly.entity_id
_entity_poly.type
_entity_poly.pdbx_seq_one_letter_code
_entity_poly.pdbx_strand_id
1 'polypeptide(L)'
;GISSYDPKETERAATIARDLGTPLLIHQPRYNMFDRWIEDGLVDTCEQEGMGIICFSPLAQGILTDKYLRGVPAQSRAGMGAVSLRPDQIDDATRAAIAALNEVAKDRDQTLAQMALSWILREPRITSVLVGASSVPQLDSDIDALRTTPFTDDERVRIESVLADHVL
;
A
#
# COMPACT_ATOMS: atom_id res chain seq x y z
N GLY A 1 -7.12 -6.22 -18.17
CA GLY A 1 -6.44 -5.33 -17.23
C GLY A 1 -4.98 -5.15 -17.56
N ILE A 2 -4.37 -4.12 -16.98
CA ILE A 2 -2.95 -3.79 -17.12
C ILE A 2 -2.32 -3.63 -15.74
N SER A 3 -1.00 -3.59 -15.66
CA SER A 3 -0.27 -3.45 -14.39
C SER A 3 0.95 -2.56 -14.54
N SER A 4 1.09 -1.62 -13.60
CA SER A 4 2.28 -0.76 -13.44
C SER A 4 2.63 0.11 -14.67
N TYR A 5 1.65 0.47 -15.48
CA TYR A 5 1.78 1.47 -16.53
C TYR A 5 1.73 2.87 -15.91
N ASP A 6 2.50 3.80 -16.43
CA ASP A 6 2.37 5.21 -16.07
C ASP A 6 1.05 5.83 -16.58
N PRO A 7 0.68 7.07 -16.19
CA PRO A 7 -0.56 7.69 -16.65
C PRO A 7 -0.69 7.75 -18.17
N LYS A 8 0.38 8.11 -18.91
CA LYS A 8 0.37 8.25 -20.36
C LYS A 8 0.26 6.89 -21.07
N GLU A 9 0.98 5.90 -20.59
CA GLU A 9 0.90 4.53 -21.08
C GLU A 9 -0.49 3.93 -20.82
N THR A 10 -1.09 4.24 -19.67
CA THR A 10 -2.44 3.81 -19.28
C THR A 10 -3.49 4.39 -20.24
N GLU A 11 -3.47 5.70 -20.50
CA GLU A 11 -4.36 6.37 -21.44
C GLU A 11 -4.25 5.79 -22.85
N ARG A 12 -3.00 5.61 -23.32
CA ARG A 12 -2.74 5.01 -24.63
C ARG A 12 -3.25 3.57 -24.72
N ALA A 13 -3.01 2.76 -23.70
CA ALA A 13 -3.48 1.37 -23.67
C ALA A 13 -5.01 1.28 -23.62
N ALA A 14 -5.66 2.16 -22.84
CA ALA A 14 -7.12 2.25 -22.78
C ALA A 14 -7.73 2.61 -24.12
N THR A 15 -7.16 3.59 -24.84
CA THR A 15 -7.59 3.98 -26.20
C THR A 15 -7.49 2.81 -27.15
N ILE A 16 -6.33 2.14 -27.23
CA ILE A 16 -6.12 1.00 -28.12
C ILE A 16 -7.10 -0.15 -27.81
N ALA A 17 -7.27 -0.46 -26.53
CA ALA A 17 -8.17 -1.53 -26.11
C ALA A 17 -9.64 -1.23 -26.46
N ARG A 18 -10.05 0.03 -26.33
CA ARG A 18 -11.39 0.50 -26.70
C ARG A 18 -11.62 0.38 -28.21
N ASP A 19 -10.65 0.79 -29.02
CA ASP A 19 -10.71 0.70 -30.50
C ASP A 19 -10.80 -0.77 -30.97
N LEU A 20 -10.20 -1.69 -30.21
CA LEU A 20 -10.28 -3.13 -30.45
C LEU A 20 -11.56 -3.78 -29.89
N GLY A 21 -12.48 -3.04 -29.29
CA GLY A 21 -13.71 -3.55 -28.69
C GLY A 21 -13.50 -4.34 -27.38
N THR A 22 -12.35 -4.19 -26.72
CA THR A 22 -11.99 -4.88 -25.48
C THR A 22 -11.55 -3.88 -24.41
N PRO A 23 -12.43 -3.00 -23.90
CA PRO A 23 -12.04 -1.94 -22.96
C PRO A 23 -11.39 -2.51 -21.70
N LEU A 24 -10.43 -1.78 -21.15
CA LEU A 24 -9.77 -2.13 -19.91
C LEU A 24 -10.70 -1.87 -18.71
N LEU A 25 -10.70 -2.77 -17.75
CA LEU A 25 -11.53 -2.67 -16.53
C LEU A 25 -10.72 -2.37 -15.29
N ILE A 26 -9.46 -2.84 -15.24
CA ILE A 26 -8.65 -2.84 -14.03
C ILE A 26 -7.22 -2.46 -14.37
N HIS A 27 -6.65 -1.57 -13.53
CA HIS A 27 -5.22 -1.32 -13.42
C HIS A 27 -4.71 -1.89 -12.09
N GLN A 28 -3.59 -2.64 -12.12
CA GLN A 28 -2.97 -3.20 -10.93
C GLN A 28 -1.60 -2.57 -10.68
N PRO A 29 -1.49 -1.47 -9.90
CA PRO A 29 -0.22 -0.87 -9.52
C PRO A 29 0.26 -1.33 -8.15
N ARG A 30 1.57 -1.16 -7.88
CA ARG A 30 2.10 -1.17 -6.53
C ARG A 30 1.71 0.14 -5.83
N TYR A 31 1.14 0.05 -4.63
CA TYR A 31 0.78 1.22 -3.83
C TYR A 31 0.76 0.87 -2.34
N ASN A 32 1.41 1.69 -1.54
CA ASN A 32 1.44 1.62 -0.09
C ASN A 32 1.94 2.95 0.49
N MET A 33 1.98 3.08 1.82
CA MET A 33 2.39 4.32 2.49
C MET A 33 3.79 4.80 2.10
N PHE A 34 4.72 3.90 1.74
CA PHE A 34 6.09 4.24 1.33
C PHE A 34 6.28 4.36 -0.18
N ASP A 35 5.31 3.93 -0.98
CA ASP A 35 5.38 3.96 -2.45
C ASP A 35 4.07 4.52 -3.00
N ARG A 36 4.08 5.81 -3.30
CA ARG A 36 2.88 6.62 -3.59
C ARG A 36 2.84 7.14 -5.02
N TRP A 37 3.64 6.61 -5.91
CA TRP A 37 3.78 7.09 -7.30
C TRP A 37 2.46 7.21 -8.07
N ILE A 38 1.46 6.40 -7.73
CA ILE A 38 0.17 6.44 -8.42
C ILE A 38 -0.64 7.72 -8.15
N GLU A 39 -0.32 8.42 -7.05
CA GLU A 39 -0.98 9.68 -6.69
C GLU A 39 -0.61 10.81 -7.67
N ASP A 40 0.49 10.66 -8.42
CA ASP A 40 0.92 11.58 -9.47
C ASP A 40 0.25 11.25 -10.82
N GLY A 41 -1.07 11.43 -10.85
CA GLY A 41 -1.90 11.40 -12.07
C GLY A 41 -2.45 10.03 -12.47
N LEU A 42 -1.93 8.89 -12.00
CA LEU A 42 -2.46 7.58 -12.41
C LEU A 42 -3.88 7.35 -11.91
N VAL A 43 -4.17 7.75 -10.67
CA VAL A 43 -5.51 7.61 -10.08
C VAL A 43 -6.53 8.39 -10.91
N ASP A 44 -6.19 9.63 -11.29
CA ASP A 44 -7.04 10.48 -12.12
C ASP A 44 -7.24 9.89 -13.54
N THR A 45 -6.18 9.36 -14.14
CA THR A 45 -6.25 8.69 -15.45
C THR A 45 -7.15 7.46 -15.39
N CYS A 46 -7.02 6.62 -14.37
CA CYS A 46 -7.89 5.44 -14.22
C CYS A 46 -9.37 5.83 -14.05
N GLU A 47 -9.66 6.88 -13.27
CA GLU A 47 -11.02 7.39 -13.10
C GLU A 47 -11.60 7.90 -14.43
N GLN A 48 -10.83 8.70 -15.19
CA GLN A 48 -11.24 9.22 -16.51
C GLN A 48 -11.51 8.10 -17.52
N GLU A 49 -10.71 7.04 -17.49
CA GLU A 49 -10.85 5.88 -18.37
C GLU A 49 -11.87 4.84 -17.89
N GLY A 50 -12.49 5.05 -16.72
CA GLY A 50 -13.47 4.15 -16.13
C GLY A 50 -12.88 2.82 -15.63
N MET A 51 -11.61 2.81 -15.24
CA MET A 51 -10.91 1.63 -14.72
C MET A 51 -10.88 1.62 -13.20
N GLY A 52 -11.12 0.45 -12.58
CA GLY A 52 -10.85 0.22 -11.17
C GLY A 52 -9.36 0.03 -10.90
N ILE A 53 -8.94 0.36 -9.68
CA ILE A 53 -7.56 0.18 -9.22
C ILE A 53 -7.52 -0.90 -8.14
N ILE A 54 -6.69 -1.93 -8.31
CA ILE A 54 -6.44 -2.97 -7.31
C ILE A 54 -4.96 -2.97 -6.95
N CYS A 55 -4.63 -2.53 -5.74
CA CYS A 55 -3.24 -2.33 -5.35
C CYS A 55 -2.56 -3.61 -4.88
N PHE A 56 -1.31 -3.84 -5.33
CA PHE A 56 -0.47 -4.91 -4.78
C PHE A 56 0.62 -4.37 -3.85
N SER A 57 1.20 -5.25 -3.04
CA SER A 57 2.20 -4.92 -2.00
C SER A 57 1.74 -3.84 -1.00
N PRO A 58 0.51 -3.89 -0.49
CA PRO A 58 -0.04 -2.84 0.37
C PRO A 58 0.73 -2.68 1.68
N LEU A 59 1.39 -3.72 2.15
CA LEU A 59 2.21 -3.72 3.37
C LEU A 59 3.71 -3.59 3.09
N ALA A 60 4.11 -3.06 1.91
CA ALA A 60 5.52 -2.88 1.53
C ALA A 60 6.37 -4.13 1.82
N GLN A 61 5.95 -5.30 1.30
CA GLN A 61 6.58 -6.60 1.53
C GLN A 61 6.61 -7.04 3.02
N GLY A 62 5.79 -6.44 3.86
CA GLY A 62 5.69 -6.70 5.30
C GLY A 62 6.45 -5.69 6.17
N ILE A 63 7.07 -4.66 5.59
CA ILE A 63 7.71 -3.55 6.32
C ILE A 63 6.66 -2.81 7.15
N LEU A 64 5.48 -2.56 6.61
CA LEU A 64 4.35 -1.91 7.29
C LEU A 64 3.63 -2.88 8.24
N THR A 65 4.40 -3.56 9.07
CA THR A 65 3.93 -4.42 10.17
C THR A 65 4.83 -4.24 11.39
N ASP A 66 4.41 -4.74 12.52
CA ASP A 66 5.18 -4.71 13.77
C ASP A 66 6.43 -5.63 13.79
N LYS A 67 6.56 -6.50 12.78
CA LYS A 67 7.62 -7.53 12.69
C LYS A 67 9.03 -6.96 12.76
N TYR A 68 9.24 -5.77 12.19
CA TYR A 68 10.57 -5.15 12.05
C TYR A 68 10.89 -4.10 13.11
N LEU A 69 9.98 -3.81 14.03
CA LEU A 69 10.18 -2.84 15.13
C LEU A 69 11.37 -3.19 16.01
N ARG A 70 11.67 -4.48 16.17
CA ARG A 70 12.74 -4.98 17.07
C ARG A 70 13.94 -5.55 16.30
N GLY A 71 14.06 -5.29 15.02
CA GLY A 71 15.09 -5.86 14.14
C GLY A 71 14.51 -6.78 13.08
N VAL A 72 15.36 -7.44 12.30
CA VAL A 72 14.95 -8.34 11.22
C VAL A 72 14.86 -9.77 11.74
N PRO A 73 13.65 -10.34 11.93
CA PRO A 73 13.51 -11.73 12.36
C PRO A 73 14.08 -12.70 11.30
N ALA A 74 14.81 -13.73 11.74
CA ALA A 74 15.43 -14.71 10.81
C ALA A 74 14.43 -15.42 9.89
N GLN A 75 13.19 -15.60 10.36
CA GLN A 75 12.11 -16.23 9.59
C GLN A 75 11.26 -15.25 8.78
N SER A 76 11.61 -13.95 8.78
CA SER A 76 10.95 -12.95 7.94
C SER A 76 11.44 -13.03 6.51
N ARG A 77 10.71 -12.42 5.57
CA ARG A 77 11.14 -12.32 4.15
C ARG A 77 12.54 -11.72 4.03
N ALA A 78 12.83 -10.65 4.74
CA ALA A 78 14.15 -10.04 4.76
C ALA A 78 15.20 -10.96 5.39
N GLY A 79 14.89 -11.64 6.50
CA GLY A 79 15.81 -12.56 7.18
C GLY A 79 16.12 -13.81 6.37
N MET A 80 15.21 -14.26 5.51
CA MET A 80 15.41 -15.41 4.60
C MET A 80 16.06 -15.03 3.26
N GLY A 81 16.44 -13.75 3.07
CA GLY A 81 17.08 -13.30 1.85
C GLY A 81 16.15 -13.30 0.63
N ALA A 82 14.85 -13.06 0.82
CA ALA A 82 13.93 -12.97 -0.31
C ALA A 82 14.33 -11.83 -1.25
N VAL A 83 14.30 -12.10 -2.56
CA VAL A 83 14.69 -11.12 -3.61
C VAL A 83 13.85 -9.84 -3.53
N SER A 84 12.62 -9.93 -3.04
CA SER A 84 11.67 -8.82 -2.96
C SER A 84 11.87 -7.88 -1.77
N LEU A 85 12.66 -8.28 -0.76
CA LEU A 85 12.94 -7.47 0.42
C LEU A 85 14.32 -7.83 0.98
N ARG A 86 15.28 -6.93 0.85
CA ARG A 86 16.63 -7.10 1.38
C ARG A 86 16.74 -6.51 2.80
N PRO A 87 17.60 -7.08 3.66
CA PRO A 87 17.83 -6.56 5.02
C PRO A 87 18.29 -5.10 5.06
N ASP A 88 19.06 -4.66 4.05
CA ASP A 88 19.58 -3.29 3.92
C ASP A 88 18.49 -2.24 3.62
N GLN A 89 17.31 -2.67 3.20
CA GLN A 89 16.13 -1.81 3.02
C GLN A 89 15.41 -1.49 4.36
N ILE A 90 15.82 -2.13 5.44
CA ILE A 90 15.25 -1.93 6.78
C ILE A 90 16.34 -1.28 7.65
N ASP A 91 16.74 -0.09 7.26
CA ASP A 91 17.72 0.74 7.97
C ASP A 91 17.11 1.41 9.22
N ASP A 92 17.91 2.23 9.91
CA ASP A 92 17.46 2.93 11.12
C ASP A 92 16.35 3.95 10.82
N ALA A 93 16.40 4.60 9.67
CA ALA A 93 15.38 5.56 9.24
C ALA A 93 14.03 4.84 9.00
N THR A 94 14.05 3.73 8.26
CA THR A 94 12.88 2.88 8.04
C THR A 94 12.30 2.39 9.37
N ARG A 95 13.14 1.93 10.32
CA ARG A 95 12.66 1.51 11.64
C ARG A 95 12.04 2.64 12.44
N ALA A 96 12.62 3.84 12.38
CA ALA A 96 12.05 5.02 13.04
C ALA A 96 10.67 5.39 12.45
N ALA A 97 10.53 5.37 11.12
CA ALA A 97 9.26 5.61 10.44
C ALA A 97 8.20 4.55 10.82
N ILE A 98 8.56 3.25 10.80
CA ILE A 98 7.67 2.16 11.24
C ILE A 98 7.23 2.37 12.69
N ALA A 99 8.15 2.75 13.60
CA ALA A 99 7.83 2.99 15.00
C ALA A 99 6.86 4.16 15.17
N ALA A 100 7.09 5.27 14.48
CA ALA A 100 6.22 6.44 14.52
C ALA A 100 4.81 6.14 13.96
N LEU A 101 4.73 5.44 12.83
CA LEU A 101 3.46 5.00 12.25
C LEU A 101 2.72 4.03 13.16
N ASN A 102 3.45 3.13 13.84
CA ASN A 102 2.86 2.19 14.78
C ASN A 102 2.26 2.88 16.01
N GLU A 103 2.80 4.00 16.47
CA GLU A 103 2.16 4.79 17.55
C GLU A 103 0.83 5.39 17.06
N VAL A 104 0.75 5.89 15.82
CA VAL A 104 -0.53 6.34 15.24
C VAL A 104 -1.53 5.19 15.15
N ALA A 105 -1.08 4.01 14.73
CA ALA A 105 -1.95 2.82 14.65
C ALA A 105 -2.50 2.43 16.03
N LYS A 106 -1.68 2.45 17.09
CA LYS A 106 -2.11 2.17 18.46
C LYS A 106 -3.17 3.15 18.97
N ASP A 107 -2.98 4.46 18.68
CA ASP A 107 -3.96 5.48 19.06
C ASP A 107 -5.34 5.25 18.40
N ARG A 108 -5.36 4.46 17.32
CA ARG A 108 -6.55 4.04 16.56
C ARG A 108 -7.08 2.66 16.95
N ASP A 109 -6.53 2.02 17.97
CA ASP A 109 -6.80 0.62 18.33
C ASP A 109 -6.60 -0.35 17.16
N GLN A 110 -5.61 -0.07 16.28
CA GLN A 110 -5.25 -0.87 15.12
C GLN A 110 -3.83 -1.44 15.22
N THR A 111 -3.59 -2.56 14.56
CA THR A 111 -2.23 -2.93 14.19
C THR A 111 -1.72 -2.01 13.08
N LEU A 112 -0.39 -1.87 12.94
CA LEU A 112 0.19 -1.10 11.84
C LEU A 112 -0.26 -1.64 10.47
N ALA A 113 -0.38 -2.96 10.31
CA ALA A 113 -0.88 -3.57 9.08
C ALA A 113 -2.32 -3.15 8.78
N GLN A 114 -3.22 -3.18 9.77
CA GLN A 114 -4.61 -2.73 9.62
C GLN A 114 -4.68 -1.25 9.24
N MET A 115 -3.90 -0.40 9.92
CA MET A 115 -3.84 1.02 9.60
C MET A 115 -3.32 1.24 8.17
N ALA A 116 -2.27 0.54 7.74
CA ALA A 116 -1.72 0.67 6.39
C ALA A 116 -2.73 0.26 5.31
N LEU A 117 -3.49 -0.82 5.51
CA LEU A 117 -4.57 -1.22 4.60
C LEU A 117 -5.70 -0.19 4.57
N SER A 118 -6.15 0.30 5.74
CA SER A 118 -7.18 1.34 5.85
C SER A 118 -6.72 2.64 5.19
N TRP A 119 -5.43 2.98 5.31
CA TRP A 119 -4.85 4.17 4.70
C TRP A 119 -4.92 4.12 3.17
N ILE A 120 -4.65 2.99 2.54
CA ILE A 120 -4.82 2.82 1.09
C ILE A 120 -6.30 3.00 0.71
N LEU A 121 -7.19 2.33 1.42
CA LEU A 121 -8.63 2.32 1.14
C LEU A 121 -9.36 3.62 1.53
N ARG A 122 -8.64 4.60 2.14
CA ARG A 122 -9.17 5.96 2.35
C ARG A 122 -9.44 6.71 1.05
N GLU A 123 -8.72 6.36 -0.01
CA GLU A 123 -8.91 6.90 -1.34
C GLU A 123 -10.07 6.13 -2.02
N PRO A 124 -11.22 6.77 -2.25
CA PRO A 124 -12.43 6.08 -2.72
C PRO A 124 -12.30 5.50 -4.12
N ARG A 125 -11.32 5.96 -4.90
CA ARG A 125 -11.02 5.47 -6.26
C ARG A 125 -10.18 4.19 -6.25
N ILE A 126 -9.65 3.78 -5.11
CA ILE A 126 -9.02 2.48 -4.95
C ILE A 126 -10.11 1.44 -4.69
N THR A 127 -10.29 0.54 -5.66
CA THR A 127 -11.35 -0.48 -5.61
C THR A 127 -11.06 -1.58 -4.59
N SER A 128 -9.79 -2.01 -4.48
CA SER A 128 -9.39 -3.13 -3.61
C SER A 128 -7.88 -3.16 -3.37
N VAL A 129 -7.48 -3.90 -2.34
CA VAL A 129 -6.08 -4.23 -2.04
C VAL A 129 -5.86 -5.73 -2.09
N LEU A 130 -4.71 -6.16 -2.61
CA LEU A 130 -4.31 -7.55 -2.68
C LEU A 130 -3.48 -7.89 -1.45
N VAL A 131 -4.00 -8.72 -0.58
CA VAL A 131 -3.30 -9.20 0.61
C VAL A 131 -2.90 -10.67 0.44
N GLY A 132 -1.76 -11.03 1.02
CA GLY A 132 -1.30 -12.42 1.11
C GLY A 132 -1.19 -12.83 2.56
N ALA A 133 -2.00 -13.78 3.02
CA ALA A 133 -1.98 -14.29 4.37
C ALA A 133 -1.36 -15.70 4.42
N SER A 134 -0.56 -15.96 5.45
CA SER A 134 0.03 -17.29 5.73
C SER A 134 -0.75 -18.08 6.78
N SER A 135 -1.75 -17.46 7.39
CA SER A 135 -2.62 -18.09 8.40
C SER A 135 -4.00 -17.44 8.43
N VAL A 136 -5.00 -18.15 8.94
CA VAL A 136 -6.36 -17.64 9.12
C VAL A 136 -6.38 -16.42 10.04
N PRO A 137 -5.72 -16.41 11.22
CA PRO A 137 -5.68 -15.22 12.06
C PRO A 137 -5.11 -13.97 11.38
N GLN A 138 -4.11 -14.15 10.48
CA GLN A 138 -3.59 -13.03 9.69
C GLN A 138 -4.64 -12.51 8.72
N LEU A 139 -5.34 -13.38 8.01
CA LEU A 139 -6.40 -12.99 7.08
C LEU A 139 -7.53 -12.26 7.80
N ASP A 140 -7.97 -12.79 8.96
CA ASP A 140 -9.01 -12.16 9.78
C ASP A 140 -8.58 -10.75 10.22
N SER A 141 -7.33 -10.59 10.66
CA SER A 141 -6.76 -9.29 11.02
C SER A 141 -6.72 -8.31 9.83
N ASP A 142 -6.36 -8.79 8.63
CA ASP A 142 -6.33 -7.95 7.43
C ASP A 142 -7.76 -7.51 7.03
N ILE A 143 -8.77 -8.39 7.19
CA ILE A 143 -10.18 -8.07 6.94
C ILE A 143 -10.72 -7.07 7.96
N ASP A 144 -10.29 -7.14 9.21
CA ASP A 144 -10.70 -6.20 10.26
C ASP A 144 -10.27 -4.75 9.96
N ALA A 145 -9.29 -4.55 9.08
CA ALA A 145 -8.93 -3.22 8.57
C ALA A 145 -10.12 -2.49 7.91
N LEU A 146 -11.14 -3.19 7.43
CA LEU A 146 -12.34 -2.61 6.83
C LEU A 146 -13.33 -2.03 7.85
N ARG A 147 -13.17 -2.35 9.14
CA ARG A 147 -14.08 -1.95 10.23
C ARG A 147 -13.67 -0.65 10.91
N THR A 148 -12.75 0.10 10.32
CA THR A 148 -12.11 1.23 10.96
C THR A 148 -12.85 2.54 10.72
N THR A 149 -12.64 3.50 11.63
CA THR A 149 -13.12 4.87 11.49
C THR A 149 -12.29 5.65 10.46
N PRO A 150 -12.85 6.66 9.79
CA PRO A 150 -12.08 7.56 8.95
C PRO A 150 -10.90 8.18 9.71
N PHE A 151 -9.83 8.49 9.00
CA PHE A 151 -8.69 9.20 9.57
C PHE A 151 -9.08 10.64 9.91
N THR A 152 -8.74 11.08 11.12
CA THR A 152 -8.84 12.48 11.52
C THR A 152 -7.77 13.32 10.82
N ASP A 153 -7.93 14.65 10.80
CA ASP A 153 -6.93 15.53 10.20
C ASP A 153 -5.60 15.48 10.97
N ASP A 154 -5.63 15.38 12.30
CA ASP A 154 -4.43 15.23 13.13
C ASP A 154 -3.67 13.92 12.81
N GLU A 155 -4.38 12.80 12.64
CA GLU A 155 -3.76 11.53 12.24
C GLU A 155 -3.13 11.62 10.85
N ARG A 156 -3.81 12.28 9.90
CA ARG A 156 -3.28 12.50 8.55
C ARG A 156 -2.00 13.33 8.60
N VAL A 157 -2.00 14.44 9.34
CA VAL A 157 -0.81 15.30 9.49
C VAL A 157 0.35 14.52 10.09
N ARG A 158 0.11 13.73 11.15
CA ARG A 158 1.14 12.89 11.77
C ARG A 158 1.70 11.85 10.79
N ILE A 159 0.85 11.16 10.05
CA ILE A 159 1.25 10.19 9.04
C ILE A 159 2.07 10.87 7.93
N GLU A 160 1.58 11.96 7.36
CA GLU A 160 2.27 12.68 6.28
C GLU A 160 3.63 13.24 6.75
N SER A 161 3.74 13.72 7.99
CA SER A 161 5.02 14.16 8.53
C SER A 161 6.05 13.02 8.58
N VAL A 162 5.66 11.82 8.97
CA VAL A 162 6.56 10.66 8.97
C VAL A 162 6.95 10.25 7.54
N LEU A 163 5.98 10.30 6.60
CA LEU A 163 6.20 9.86 5.22
C LEU A 163 7.01 10.88 4.41
N ALA A 164 6.92 12.19 4.72
CA ALA A 164 7.71 13.23 4.04
C ALA A 164 9.22 13.05 4.22
N ASP A 165 9.62 12.53 5.37
CA ASP A 165 11.03 12.28 5.71
C ASP A 165 11.50 10.88 5.24
N HIS A 166 10.60 10.09 4.63
CA HIS A 166 10.88 8.68 4.31
C HIS A 166 10.23 8.25 2.98
N VAL A 167 11.00 8.38 1.89
CA VAL A 167 10.66 7.85 0.56
C VAL A 167 11.57 6.66 0.28
N LEU A 168 11.00 5.47 0.02
CA LEU A 168 11.73 4.26 -0.36
C LEU A 168 12.04 4.24 -1.86
#